data_6cf346a6f7dfa084b6c2a6738277457d
#
_entry.id   6cf346a6f7dfa084b6c2a6738277457d
#
_cell.length_a   1.000
_cell.length_b   1.000
_cell.length_c   1.000
_cell.angle_alpha   90.00
_cell.angle_beta   90.00
_cell.angle_gamma   90.00
#
_symmetry.space_group_name_H-M   'P 1'
#
loop_
_entity.id
_entity.type
_entity.pdbx_description
1 polymer ?
#
loop_
_entity_poly.entity_id
_entity_poly.type
_entity_poly.pdbx_seq_one_letter_code
_entity_poly.pdbx_strand_id
1 'polypeptide(L)'
;MPGLLVGRYLHDVYNGGNPQQPPQGNPWILCSAALAEFFYRAGIEHVSHGSIAFVDANAEFFAQAMHLAAFRSVDMGWDLLPLVHALKTNQIVTAASEPFTSAIRVLLAAGDSILLRIKWAR
;
A
#
# COMPACT_ATOMS: atom_id res chain seq x y z
N MET A 1 10.11 -10.41 -6.74
CA MET A 1 10.02 -9.40 -5.67
C MET A 1 8.60 -8.93 -5.51
N PRO A 2 8.00 -9.12 -4.36
CA PRO A 2 6.68 -8.57 -4.13
C PRO A 2 6.72 -7.04 -4.11
N GLY A 3 5.63 -6.43 -4.46
CA GLY A 3 5.50 -4.99 -4.47
C GLY A 3 4.85 -4.49 -5.75
N LEU A 4 4.54 -3.21 -5.75
CA LEU A 4 3.89 -2.53 -6.85
C LEU A 4 4.76 -1.38 -7.33
N LEU A 5 5.02 -1.33 -8.62
CA LEU A 5 5.60 -0.18 -9.28
C LEU A 5 4.55 0.45 -10.19
N VAL A 6 4.48 1.76 -10.16
CA VAL A 6 3.38 2.52 -10.78
C VAL A 6 3.88 3.28 -11.99
N GLY A 7 3.20 3.12 -13.12
CA GLY A 7 3.42 3.94 -14.30
C GLY A 7 2.65 5.27 -14.19
N ARG A 8 2.97 6.21 -15.06
CA ARG A 8 2.27 7.50 -15.11
C ARG A 8 0.83 7.34 -15.59
N TYR A 9 0.63 6.48 -16.57
CA TYR A 9 -0.67 6.21 -17.18
C TYR A 9 -0.63 4.88 -17.91
N LEU A 10 -1.79 4.39 -18.25
CA LEU A 10 -1.94 3.12 -18.96
C LEU A 10 -1.18 3.18 -20.30
N HIS A 11 -0.44 2.11 -20.57
CA HIS A 11 0.38 1.99 -21.79
C HIS A 11 1.49 3.05 -21.92
N ASP A 12 1.97 3.59 -20.81
CA ASP A 12 3.13 4.47 -20.81
C ASP A 12 4.38 3.68 -21.22
N VAL A 13 4.93 4.01 -22.37
CA VAL A 13 6.12 3.33 -22.92
C VAL A 13 7.41 4.13 -22.75
N TYR A 14 7.34 5.28 -22.08
CA TYR A 14 8.53 6.08 -21.83
C TYR A 14 9.51 5.34 -20.91
N ASN A 15 10.73 5.25 -21.33
CA ASN A 15 11.78 4.49 -20.63
C ASN A 15 13.00 5.32 -20.25
N GLY A 16 12.82 6.63 -20.07
CA GLY A 16 13.92 7.55 -19.78
C GLY A 16 14.82 7.83 -20.98
N GLY A 17 14.32 7.54 -22.19
CA GLY A 17 15.08 7.74 -23.42
C GLY A 17 16.07 6.61 -23.70
N ASN A 18 15.96 5.47 -23.04
CA ASN A 18 16.84 4.34 -23.27
C ASN A 18 16.39 3.53 -24.49
N PRO A 19 17.11 3.60 -25.63
CA PRO A 19 16.71 2.88 -26.85
C PRO A 19 16.91 1.36 -26.75
N GLN A 20 17.58 0.88 -25.72
CA GLN A 20 17.85 -0.54 -25.54
C GLN A 20 16.66 -1.28 -24.91
N GLN A 21 15.74 -0.55 -24.29
CA GLN A 21 14.56 -1.17 -23.69
C GLN A 21 13.45 -1.28 -24.73
N PRO A 22 12.76 -2.43 -24.80
CA PRO A 22 11.61 -2.55 -25.68
C PRO A 22 10.47 -1.64 -25.23
N PRO A 23 9.66 -1.12 -26.17
CA PRO A 23 8.51 -0.28 -25.82
C PRO A 23 7.45 -1.12 -25.11
N GLN A 24 7.13 -0.76 -23.90
CA GLN A 24 6.10 -1.40 -23.07
C GLN A 24 5.73 -0.44 -21.95
N GLY A 25 4.66 -0.73 -21.23
CA GLY A 25 4.31 0.05 -20.06
C GLY A 25 5.42 0.00 -19.03
N ASN A 26 5.99 1.14 -18.68
CA ASN A 26 7.10 1.22 -17.74
C ASN A 26 6.66 1.85 -16.43
N PRO A 27 7.09 1.28 -15.29
CA PRO A 27 6.86 1.93 -14.00
C PRO A 27 7.72 3.17 -13.86
N TRP A 28 7.16 4.19 -13.22
CA TRP A 28 7.88 5.42 -12.91
C TRP A 28 8.28 5.44 -11.45
N ILE A 29 9.56 5.70 -11.19
CA ILE A 29 10.08 5.77 -9.83
C ILE A 29 9.38 6.89 -9.06
N LEU A 30 9.18 8.06 -9.67
CA LEU A 30 8.47 9.17 -9.03
C LEU A 30 7.03 8.81 -8.67
N CYS A 31 6.30 8.15 -9.58
CA CYS A 31 4.92 7.73 -9.31
C CYS A 31 4.87 6.65 -8.22
N SER A 32 5.83 5.74 -8.23
CA SER A 32 5.91 4.69 -7.21
C SER A 32 6.26 5.28 -5.84
N ALA A 33 7.19 6.23 -5.79
CA ALA A 33 7.53 6.94 -4.55
C ALA A 33 6.34 7.75 -4.03
N ALA A 34 5.58 8.39 -4.92
CA ALA A 34 4.37 9.12 -4.55
C ALA A 34 3.31 8.20 -3.96
N LEU A 35 3.15 7.00 -4.52
CA LEU A 35 2.21 6.01 -3.97
C LEU A 35 2.66 5.54 -2.58
N ALA A 36 3.96 5.29 -2.39
CA ALA A 36 4.50 4.95 -1.07
C ALA A 36 4.21 6.06 -0.06
N GLU A 37 4.44 7.30 -0.45
CA GLU A 37 4.13 8.46 0.39
C GLU A 37 2.65 8.53 0.73
N PHE A 38 1.79 8.22 -0.23
CA PHE A 38 0.34 8.20 -0.01
C PHE A 38 -0.04 7.19 1.09
N PHE A 39 0.54 5.99 1.08
CA PHE A 39 0.28 5.00 2.12
C PHE A 39 0.77 5.50 3.49
N TYR A 40 1.96 6.10 3.55
CA TYR A 40 2.47 6.66 4.81
C TYR A 40 1.59 7.79 5.33
N ARG A 41 1.16 8.69 4.45
CA ARG A 41 0.28 9.81 4.83
C ARG A 41 -1.08 9.30 5.30
N ALA A 42 -1.62 8.29 4.65
CA ALA A 42 -2.88 7.68 5.09
C ALA A 42 -2.74 7.12 6.51
N GLY A 43 -1.65 6.43 6.80
CA GLY A 43 -1.38 5.92 8.14
C GLY A 43 -1.29 7.03 9.18
N ILE A 44 -0.54 8.08 8.88
CA ILE A 44 -0.37 9.24 9.77
C ILE A 44 -1.72 9.93 10.01
N GLU A 45 -2.51 10.12 8.95
CA GLU A 45 -3.81 10.77 9.03
C GLU A 45 -4.76 10.01 9.94
N HIS A 46 -4.84 8.69 9.78
CA HIS A 46 -5.70 7.87 10.62
C HIS A 46 -5.25 7.87 12.08
N VAL A 47 -3.95 7.84 12.34
CA VAL A 47 -3.43 7.97 13.71
C VAL A 47 -3.82 9.32 14.30
N SER A 48 -3.71 10.38 13.51
CA SER A 48 -4.08 11.73 13.94
C SER A 48 -5.57 11.83 14.31
N HIS A 49 -6.44 11.20 13.52
CA HIS A 49 -7.88 11.18 13.81
C HIS A 49 -8.25 10.24 14.96
N GLY A 50 -7.46 9.20 15.18
CA GLY A 50 -7.74 8.21 16.22
C GLY A 50 -8.85 7.23 15.89
N SER A 51 -9.35 7.22 14.66
CA SER A 51 -10.38 6.28 14.20
C SER A 51 -10.32 6.09 12.70
N ILE A 52 -10.85 4.96 12.24
CA ILE A 52 -11.02 4.65 10.81
C ILE A 52 -12.44 4.16 10.62
N ALA A 53 -13.17 4.76 9.68
CA ALA A 53 -14.47 4.26 9.23
C ALA A 53 -14.25 3.44 7.97
N PHE A 54 -14.43 2.13 8.04
CA PHE A 54 -14.36 1.27 6.88
C PHE A 54 -15.67 1.34 6.11
N VAL A 55 -15.60 1.69 4.85
CA VAL A 55 -16.73 1.81 3.95
C VAL A 55 -16.37 1.14 2.62
N ASP A 56 -17.36 0.90 1.78
CA ASP A 56 -17.08 0.26 0.47
C ASP A 56 -16.08 1.06 -0.36
N ALA A 57 -16.14 2.39 -0.24
CA ALA A 57 -15.27 3.28 -1.02
C ALA A 57 -13.78 3.12 -0.69
N ASN A 58 -13.42 2.75 0.54
CA ASN A 58 -12.02 2.58 0.94
C ASN A 58 -11.60 1.12 1.12
N ALA A 59 -12.53 0.17 0.95
CA ALA A 59 -12.24 -1.25 1.15
C ALA A 59 -11.13 -1.74 0.22
N GLU A 60 -11.18 -1.36 -1.04
CA GLU A 60 -10.18 -1.78 -2.02
C GLU A 60 -8.80 -1.20 -1.68
N PHE A 61 -8.75 0.02 -1.19
CA PHE A 61 -7.49 0.64 -0.77
C PHE A 61 -6.82 -0.17 0.35
N PHE A 62 -7.57 -0.58 1.37
CA PHE A 62 -7.03 -1.41 2.45
C PHE A 62 -6.70 -2.82 1.98
N ALA A 63 -7.50 -3.39 1.07
CA ALA A 63 -7.19 -4.69 0.49
C ALA A 63 -5.87 -4.65 -0.29
N GLN A 64 -5.64 -3.59 -1.05
CA GLN A 64 -4.40 -3.37 -1.77
C GLN A 64 -3.22 -3.23 -0.79
N ALA A 65 -3.41 -2.49 0.29
CA ALA A 65 -2.39 -2.33 1.32
C ALA A 65 -2.04 -3.68 1.97
N MET A 66 -3.03 -4.50 2.29
CA MET A 66 -2.81 -5.84 2.83
C MET A 66 -2.03 -6.72 1.86
N HIS A 67 -2.35 -6.64 0.58
CA HIS A 67 -1.63 -7.39 -0.45
C HIS A 67 -0.16 -6.97 -0.52
N LEU A 68 0.10 -5.67 -0.55
CA LEU A 68 1.47 -5.14 -0.59
C LEU A 68 2.25 -5.46 0.69
N ALA A 69 1.56 -5.55 1.82
CA ALA A 69 2.16 -5.85 3.12
C ALA A 69 2.25 -7.35 3.42
N ALA A 70 1.81 -8.22 2.50
CA ALA A 70 1.66 -9.65 2.77
C ALA A 70 2.96 -10.30 3.26
N PHE A 71 4.09 -10.00 2.61
CA PHE A 71 5.37 -10.57 2.99
C PHE A 71 5.76 -10.17 4.42
N ARG A 72 5.65 -8.88 4.73
CA ARG A 72 5.96 -8.37 6.07
C ARG A 72 5.01 -8.95 7.11
N SER A 73 3.72 -9.09 6.76
CA SER A 73 2.71 -9.63 7.68
C SER A 73 3.04 -11.07 8.07
N VAL A 74 3.44 -11.89 7.11
CA VAL A 74 3.85 -13.28 7.37
C VAL A 74 5.12 -13.31 8.21
N ASP A 75 6.12 -12.52 7.82
CA ASP A 75 7.42 -12.47 8.49
C ASP A 75 7.28 -12.04 9.96
N MET A 76 6.42 -11.06 10.22
CA MET A 76 6.20 -10.52 11.57
C MET A 76 5.14 -11.28 12.37
N GLY A 77 4.46 -12.25 11.75
CA GLY A 77 3.42 -13.01 12.41
C GLY A 77 2.18 -12.19 12.75
N TRP A 78 1.84 -11.18 11.93
CA TRP A 78 0.66 -10.37 12.18
C TRP A 78 -0.62 -11.14 11.90
N ASP A 79 -1.59 -11.04 12.82
CA ASP A 79 -2.92 -11.58 12.61
C ASP A 79 -3.80 -10.48 11.99
N LEU A 80 -4.13 -10.63 10.72
CA LEU A 80 -4.95 -9.67 9.98
C LEU A 80 -6.44 -10.02 9.96
N LEU A 81 -6.85 -11.11 10.59
CA LEU A 81 -8.27 -11.51 10.61
C LEU A 81 -9.19 -10.45 11.20
N PRO A 82 -8.83 -9.78 12.31
CA PRO A 82 -9.67 -8.71 12.84
C PRO A 82 -9.85 -7.57 11.85
N LEU A 83 -8.81 -7.23 11.11
CA LEU A 83 -8.89 -6.19 10.08
C LEU A 83 -9.79 -6.62 8.93
N VAL A 84 -9.63 -7.85 8.44
CA VAL A 84 -10.47 -8.39 7.36
C VAL A 84 -11.93 -8.37 7.77
N HIS A 85 -12.24 -8.78 9.00
CA HIS A 85 -13.60 -8.77 9.53
C HIS A 85 -14.18 -7.35 9.60
N ALA A 86 -13.40 -6.40 10.10
CA ALA A 86 -13.82 -5.00 10.18
C ALA A 86 -14.11 -4.41 8.80
N LEU A 87 -13.28 -4.74 7.80
CA LEU A 87 -13.52 -4.32 6.41
C LEU A 87 -14.82 -4.86 5.86
N LYS A 88 -15.07 -6.17 6.07
CA LYS A 88 -16.27 -6.83 5.54
C LYS A 88 -17.55 -6.34 6.19
N THR A 89 -17.47 -5.87 7.42
CA THR A 89 -18.66 -5.46 8.19
C THR A 89 -18.77 -3.94 8.33
N ASN A 90 -17.97 -3.19 7.57
CA ASN A 90 -18.01 -1.73 7.52
C ASN A 90 -17.98 -1.09 8.91
N GLN A 91 -17.06 -1.57 9.76
CA GLN A 91 -16.94 -1.08 11.13
C GLN A 91 -16.23 0.28 11.19
N ILE A 92 -16.55 1.03 12.24
CA ILE A 92 -15.76 2.16 12.69
C ILE A 92 -14.86 1.65 13.82
N VAL A 93 -13.53 1.75 13.65
CA VAL A 93 -12.59 1.24 14.63
C VAL A 93 -11.79 2.40 15.23
N THR A 94 -11.46 2.29 16.51
CA THR A 94 -10.74 3.33 17.25
C THR A 94 -9.30 2.92 17.51
N ALA A 95 -8.49 3.88 17.91
CA ALA A 95 -7.04 3.68 18.14
C ALA A 95 -6.72 2.59 19.16
N ALA A 96 -7.63 2.28 20.07
CA ALA A 96 -7.44 1.24 21.09
C ALA A 96 -7.71 -0.17 20.55
N SER A 97 -8.29 -0.30 19.36
CA SER A 97 -8.72 -1.59 18.83
C SER A 97 -7.64 -2.25 18.00
N GLU A 98 -7.69 -3.58 17.95
CA GLU A 98 -6.76 -4.39 17.17
C GLU A 98 -6.89 -4.14 15.67
N PRO A 99 -8.10 -4.04 15.08
CA PRO A 99 -8.21 -3.72 13.65
C PRO A 99 -7.61 -2.38 13.27
N PHE A 100 -7.70 -1.38 14.14
CA PHE A 100 -7.06 -0.08 13.90
C PHE A 100 -5.54 -0.23 13.82
N THR A 101 -4.94 -0.89 14.82
CA THR A 101 -3.49 -1.11 14.86
C THR A 101 -3.04 -1.90 13.64
N SER A 102 -3.77 -2.94 13.26
CA SER A 102 -3.46 -3.75 12.08
C SER A 102 -3.54 -2.91 10.80
N ALA A 103 -4.54 -2.04 10.68
CA ALA A 103 -4.69 -1.17 9.51
C ALA A 103 -3.48 -0.24 9.37
N ILE A 104 -3.05 0.39 10.47
CA ILE A 104 -1.88 1.28 10.44
C ILE A 104 -0.63 0.49 10.05
N ARG A 105 -0.43 -0.69 10.63
CA ARG A 105 0.73 -1.54 10.29
C ARG A 105 0.77 -1.88 8.80
N VAL A 106 -0.35 -2.28 8.20
CA VAL A 106 -0.37 -2.64 6.79
C VAL A 106 -0.17 -1.44 5.88
N LEU A 107 -0.67 -0.25 6.25
CA LEU A 107 -0.43 0.96 5.47
C LEU A 107 1.06 1.30 5.43
N LEU A 108 1.73 1.29 6.58
CA LEU A 108 3.15 1.58 6.65
C LEU A 108 3.98 0.51 5.94
N ALA A 109 3.63 -0.76 6.12
CA ALA A 109 4.32 -1.87 5.45
C ALA A 109 4.11 -1.85 3.93
N ALA A 110 2.95 -1.40 3.46
CA ALA A 110 2.69 -1.23 2.04
C ALA A 110 3.62 -0.17 1.44
N GLY A 111 3.77 0.97 2.12
CA GLY A 111 4.73 1.99 1.72
C GLY A 111 6.16 1.46 1.67
N ASP A 112 6.57 0.75 2.71
CA ASP A 112 7.90 0.12 2.77
C ASP A 112 8.12 -0.86 1.62
N SER A 113 7.11 -1.67 1.30
CA SER A 113 7.18 -2.64 0.21
C SER A 113 7.45 -1.97 -1.13
N ILE A 114 6.79 -0.84 -1.39
CA ILE A 114 6.99 -0.07 -2.62
C ILE A 114 8.40 0.51 -2.67
N LEU A 115 8.88 1.09 -1.57
CA LEU A 115 10.23 1.66 -1.51
C LEU A 115 11.31 0.61 -1.72
N LEU A 116 11.14 -0.59 -1.13
CA LEU A 116 12.05 -1.70 -1.36
C LEU A 116 12.06 -2.12 -2.82
N ARG A 117 10.90 -2.13 -3.46
CA ARG A 117 10.80 -2.47 -4.88
C ARG A 117 11.57 -1.49 -5.74
N ILE A 118 11.46 -0.18 -5.45
CA ILE A 118 12.20 0.86 -6.15
C ILE A 118 13.71 0.64 -5.98
N LYS A 119 14.15 0.36 -4.76
CA LYS A 119 15.55 0.13 -4.45
C LYS A 119 16.14 -1.02 -5.26
N TRP A 120 15.38 -2.12 -5.41
CA TRP A 120 15.86 -3.30 -6.12
C TRP A 120 15.65 -3.23 -7.62
N ALA A 121 14.86 -2.28 -8.12
CA ALA A 121 14.61 -2.11 -9.55
C ALA A 121 15.72 -1.35 -10.27
N ARG A 122 16.67 -0.79 -9.55
CA ARG A 122 17.77 0.00 -10.13
C ARG A 122 18.91 -0.88 -10.67
#